data_d6526d1d9aacdebcb8f0bff57b9cbdc9
#
_entry.id   d6526d1d9aacdebcb8f0bff57b9cbdc9
#
_cell.length_a   1.000
_cell.length_b   1.000
_cell.length_c   1.000
_cell.angle_alpha   90.00
_cell.angle_beta   90.00
_cell.angle_gamma   90.00
#
_symmetry.space_group_name_H-M   'P 1'
#
loop_
_entity.id
_entity.type
_entity.pdbx_description
1 polymer ?
#
loop_
_entity_poly.entity_id
_entity_poly.type
_entity_poly.pdbx_seq_one_letter_code
_entity_poly.pdbx_strand_id
1 'polypeptide(L)'
;LNEILEKRQPSGPHRDISDLAQLKNNKETLGEDDLFAIGVDRSIIRRDDVLKDGITLDTFAKLISSIGLRGRFYYAYDLTCNQQSTMSQCPGIYSVDEFRSLVVENLKKPGTHVVVNYHFLTFFAKVNMGHFSPLGGYHFEEDRFLLMDVWPSHPVGWVKTEKLFEAMISKDMSSQMPRGFCIIDAITL
;
A
#
# COMPACT_ATOMS: atom_id res chain seq x y z
N LEU A 1 -17.60 -7.27 -11.76
CA LEU A 1 -17.00 -7.30 -10.42
C LEU A 1 -18.06 -7.64 -9.36
N ASN A 2 -19.23 -6.97 -9.37
CA ASN A 2 -20.31 -7.24 -8.41
C ASN A 2 -20.84 -8.67 -8.47
N GLU A 3 -20.98 -9.26 -9.65
CA GLU A 3 -21.46 -10.65 -9.82
C GLU A 3 -20.49 -11.72 -9.29
N ILE A 4 -19.18 -11.43 -9.32
CA ILE A 4 -18.15 -12.35 -8.80
C ILE A 4 -18.13 -12.32 -7.28
N LEU A 5 -18.40 -11.18 -6.67
CA LEU A 5 -18.37 -10.97 -5.22
C LEU A 5 -19.60 -11.57 -4.51
N GLU A 6 -20.76 -11.62 -5.17
CA GLU A 6 -21.99 -12.20 -4.58
C GLU A 6 -21.98 -13.73 -4.45
N LYS A 7 -21.14 -14.44 -5.22
CA LYS A 7 -21.14 -15.92 -5.27
C LYS A 7 -20.22 -16.61 -4.26
N ARG A 8 -19.42 -15.88 -3.49
CA ARG A 8 -18.55 -16.48 -2.47
C ARG A 8 -18.86 -15.95 -1.08
N GLN A 9 -19.87 -16.56 -0.41
CA GLN A 9 -19.91 -16.53 1.04
C GLN A 9 -18.80 -17.46 1.56
N PRO A 10 -17.85 -16.98 2.37
CA PRO A 10 -16.85 -17.85 2.97
C PRO A 10 -17.50 -18.66 4.11
N SER A 11 -17.94 -19.85 3.80
CA SER A 11 -18.27 -20.89 4.80
C SER A 11 -17.05 -21.77 4.97
N GLY A 12 -15.97 -21.24 5.54
CA GLY A 12 -14.75 -21.99 5.83
C GLY A 12 -14.19 -21.65 7.21
N PRO A 13 -13.48 -22.59 7.87
CA PRO A 13 -12.88 -22.35 9.16
C PRO A 13 -11.85 -21.20 9.09
N HIS A 14 -11.71 -20.46 10.19
CA HIS A 14 -10.68 -19.42 10.36
C HIS A 14 -9.31 -19.93 9.88
N ARG A 15 -8.77 -19.32 8.83
CA ARG A 15 -7.39 -19.62 8.38
C ARG A 15 -6.41 -18.91 9.32
N ASP A 16 -5.67 -19.69 10.08
CA ASP A 16 -4.62 -19.20 10.97
C ASP A 16 -3.30 -18.98 10.19
N ILE A 17 -2.30 -18.36 10.82
CA ILE A 17 -0.95 -18.15 10.26
C ILE A 17 -0.32 -19.48 9.82
N SER A 18 -0.63 -20.59 10.52
CA SER A 18 -0.29 -21.95 10.11
C SER A 18 -0.80 -22.31 8.70
N ASP A 19 -1.98 -21.79 8.33
CA ASP A 19 -2.58 -22.05 7.02
C ASP A 19 -1.85 -21.29 5.90
N LEU A 20 -1.30 -20.09 6.19
CA LEU A 20 -0.45 -19.35 5.25
C LEU A 20 0.86 -20.08 4.97
N ALA A 21 1.45 -20.71 6.00
CA ALA A 21 2.64 -21.56 5.82
C ALA A 21 2.33 -22.80 4.98
N GLN A 22 1.14 -23.39 5.13
CA GLN A 22 0.69 -24.53 4.32
C GLN A 22 0.39 -24.11 2.86
N LEU A 23 -0.21 -22.96 2.63
CA LEU A 23 -0.43 -22.38 1.28
C LEU A 23 0.90 -22.18 0.56
N LYS A 24 1.93 -21.67 1.26
CA LYS A 24 3.27 -21.50 0.71
C LYS A 24 3.92 -22.84 0.33
N ASN A 25 3.71 -23.87 1.15
CA ASN A 25 4.21 -25.22 0.86
C ASN A 25 3.51 -25.89 -0.32
N ASN A 26 2.23 -25.56 -0.55
CA ASN A 26 1.41 -26.07 -1.66
C ASN A 26 1.60 -25.28 -2.98
N LYS A 27 2.51 -24.31 -3.04
CA LYS A 27 2.72 -23.39 -4.18
C LYS A 27 1.49 -22.57 -4.55
N GLU A 28 0.50 -22.45 -3.69
CA GLU A 28 -0.61 -21.54 -3.88
C GLU A 28 -0.19 -20.12 -3.49
N THR A 29 -0.48 -19.16 -4.37
CA THR A 29 -0.27 -17.73 -4.09
C THR A 29 -1.55 -17.14 -3.52
N LEU A 30 -1.42 -16.28 -2.50
CA LEU A 30 -2.54 -15.49 -2.02
C LEU A 30 -2.98 -14.50 -3.10
N GLY A 31 -4.25 -14.55 -3.45
CA GLY A 31 -4.87 -13.57 -4.32
C GLY A 31 -5.49 -12.41 -3.54
N GLU A 32 -6.00 -11.42 -4.27
CA GLU A 32 -6.69 -10.27 -3.69
C GLU A 32 -7.91 -10.69 -2.85
N ASP A 33 -8.68 -11.67 -3.33
CA ASP A 33 -9.85 -12.22 -2.62
C ASP A 33 -9.48 -12.85 -1.28
N ASP A 34 -8.32 -13.52 -1.19
CA ASP A 34 -7.86 -14.14 0.06
C ASP A 34 -7.49 -13.07 1.08
N LEU A 35 -6.79 -12.02 0.66
CA LEU A 35 -6.45 -10.88 1.53
C LEU A 35 -7.70 -10.14 2.00
N PHE A 36 -8.67 -9.98 1.12
CA PHE A 36 -9.95 -9.37 1.44
C PHE A 36 -10.71 -10.20 2.48
N ALA A 37 -10.81 -11.52 2.29
CA ALA A 37 -11.47 -12.42 3.23
C ALA A 37 -10.80 -12.39 4.62
N ILE A 38 -9.46 -12.45 4.67
CA ILE A 38 -8.69 -12.34 5.93
C ILE A 38 -8.98 -11.01 6.63
N GLY A 39 -9.02 -9.91 5.89
CA GLY A 39 -9.30 -8.58 6.44
C GLY A 39 -10.70 -8.47 7.05
N VAL A 40 -11.70 -9.05 6.42
CA VAL A 40 -13.08 -9.11 6.92
C VAL A 40 -13.17 -10.01 8.16
N ASP A 41 -12.65 -11.22 8.08
CA ASP A 41 -12.70 -12.21 9.18
C ASP A 41 -11.99 -11.70 10.44
N ARG A 42 -10.96 -10.90 10.29
CA ARG A 42 -10.22 -10.28 11.41
C ARG A 42 -10.77 -8.93 11.84
N SER A 43 -11.89 -8.50 11.29
CA SER A 43 -12.54 -7.21 11.58
C SER A 43 -11.65 -5.99 11.33
N ILE A 44 -10.68 -6.11 10.40
CA ILE A 44 -9.79 -5.00 10.01
C ILE A 44 -10.50 -4.11 8.99
N ILE A 45 -11.28 -4.72 8.10
CA ILE A 45 -12.03 -4.05 7.05
C ILE A 45 -13.50 -4.49 7.07
N ARG A 46 -14.37 -3.61 6.59
CA ARG A 46 -15.76 -3.92 6.29
C ARG A 46 -15.93 -3.95 4.78
N ARG A 47 -16.64 -4.95 4.27
CA ARG A 47 -16.84 -5.14 2.83
C ARG A 47 -17.42 -3.90 2.15
N ASP A 48 -18.47 -3.33 2.71
CA ASP A 48 -19.16 -2.18 2.13
C ASP A 48 -18.26 -0.93 2.10
N ASP A 49 -17.44 -0.74 3.14
CA ASP A 49 -16.51 0.38 3.21
C ASP A 49 -15.42 0.24 2.14
N VAL A 50 -14.87 -0.96 1.94
CA VAL A 50 -13.84 -1.21 0.92
C VAL A 50 -14.40 -1.02 -0.50
N LEU A 51 -15.60 -1.48 -0.76
CA LEU A 51 -16.24 -1.33 -2.07
C LEU A 51 -16.56 0.13 -2.40
N LYS A 52 -16.84 0.95 -1.39
CA LYS A 52 -17.17 2.35 -1.54
C LYS A 52 -15.95 3.27 -1.59
N ASP A 53 -15.06 3.12 -0.62
CA ASP A 53 -14.00 4.11 -0.31
C ASP A 53 -12.58 3.52 -0.47
N GLY A 54 -12.44 2.23 -0.74
CA GLY A 54 -11.15 1.53 -0.74
C GLY A 54 -10.61 1.31 0.67
N ILE A 55 -9.28 1.28 0.81
CA ILE A 55 -8.61 1.16 2.10
C ILE A 55 -7.61 2.30 2.30
N THR A 56 -7.40 2.70 3.56
CA THR A 56 -6.40 3.70 3.94
C THR A 56 -5.03 3.06 4.14
N LEU A 57 -3.97 3.88 4.21
CA LEU A 57 -2.62 3.40 4.47
C LEU A 57 -2.52 2.66 5.82
N ASP A 58 -3.18 3.16 6.87
CA ASP A 58 -3.25 2.52 8.19
C ASP A 58 -3.96 1.16 8.13
N THR A 59 -5.08 1.09 7.41
CA THR A 59 -5.83 -0.15 7.21
C THR A 59 -4.98 -1.18 6.44
N PHE A 60 -4.25 -0.74 5.42
CA PHE A 60 -3.32 -1.60 4.69
C PHE A 60 -2.21 -2.14 5.60
N ALA A 61 -1.61 -1.28 6.44
CA ALA A 61 -0.57 -1.70 7.40
C ALA A 61 -1.09 -2.74 8.41
N LYS A 62 -2.32 -2.57 8.92
CA LYS A 62 -2.98 -3.55 9.80
C LYS A 62 -3.21 -4.88 9.09
N LEU A 63 -3.66 -4.84 7.83
CA LEU A 63 -3.89 -6.03 7.02
C LEU A 63 -2.59 -6.82 6.81
N ILE A 64 -1.50 -6.15 6.42
CA ILE A 64 -0.17 -6.75 6.26
C ILE A 64 0.30 -7.39 7.56
N SER A 65 0.14 -6.71 8.70
CA SER A 65 0.51 -7.25 10.01
C SER A 65 -0.33 -8.47 10.38
N SER A 66 -1.61 -8.50 10.02
CA SER A 66 -2.53 -9.59 10.34
C SER A 66 -2.19 -10.91 9.65
N ILE A 67 -1.50 -10.86 8.52
CA ILE A 67 -1.00 -12.04 7.79
C ILE A 67 0.43 -12.43 8.16
N GLY A 68 0.96 -11.86 9.26
CA GLY A 68 2.26 -12.20 9.80
C GLY A 68 3.45 -11.53 9.11
N LEU A 69 3.23 -10.59 8.19
CA LEU A 69 4.30 -9.79 7.59
C LEU A 69 4.60 -8.58 8.47
N ARG A 70 5.87 -8.13 8.43
CA ARG A 70 6.27 -6.90 9.12
C ARG A 70 6.13 -5.71 8.17
N GLY A 71 5.18 -4.82 8.46
CA GLY A 71 5.00 -3.58 7.73
C GLY A 71 5.45 -2.37 8.55
N ARG A 72 6.24 -1.49 7.93
CA ARG A 72 6.56 -0.15 8.45
C ARG A 72 5.93 0.85 7.51
N PHE A 73 5.05 1.71 8.00
CA PHE A 73 4.37 2.69 7.16
C PHE A 73 4.75 4.12 7.54
N TYR A 74 4.75 5.00 6.55
CA TYR A 74 5.15 6.39 6.66
C TYR A 74 4.18 7.26 5.90
N TYR A 75 3.67 8.29 6.57
CA TYR A 75 2.88 9.33 5.92
C TYR A 75 3.79 10.37 5.27
N ALA A 76 3.43 10.86 4.08
CA ALA A 76 4.17 11.90 3.39
C ALA A 76 3.58 13.27 3.73
N TYR A 77 4.35 14.14 4.34
CA TYR A 77 3.91 15.47 4.76
C TYR A 77 4.59 16.57 3.94
N ASP A 78 3.85 17.63 3.67
CA ASP A 78 4.38 18.87 3.14
C ASP A 78 4.82 19.79 4.30
N LEU A 79 6.11 20.08 4.39
CA LEU A 79 6.65 21.00 5.41
C LEU A 79 6.12 22.44 5.28
N THR A 80 5.61 22.80 4.11
CA THR A 80 5.05 24.15 3.89
C THR A 80 3.66 24.31 4.49
N CYS A 81 3.00 23.20 4.84
CA CYS A 81 1.67 23.19 5.41
C CYS A 81 1.73 23.25 6.94
N ASN A 82 1.30 24.34 7.53
CA ASN A 82 1.29 24.64 8.99
C ASN A 82 0.36 23.74 9.82
N GLN A 83 0.16 22.48 9.45
CA GLN A 83 -0.68 21.51 10.19
C GLN A 83 0.13 20.72 11.24
N GLN A 84 0.94 21.40 12.03
CA GLN A 84 1.81 20.80 13.05
C GLN A 84 1.08 20.22 14.28
N SER A 85 -0.21 20.45 14.46
CA SER A 85 -0.88 20.16 15.74
C SER A 85 -1.34 18.71 15.96
N THR A 86 -1.32 17.84 14.93
CA THR A 86 -1.74 16.42 15.06
C THR A 86 -0.64 15.41 14.70
N MET A 87 0.57 15.88 14.39
CA MET A 87 1.62 15.09 13.75
C MET A 87 2.53 14.28 14.69
N SER A 88 2.35 14.35 16.01
CA SER A 88 3.35 13.84 16.96
C SER A 88 3.31 12.32 17.21
N GLN A 89 2.42 11.56 16.58
CA GLN A 89 2.23 10.14 16.90
C GLN A 89 2.42 9.17 15.73
N CYS A 90 2.47 9.64 14.47
CA CYS A 90 2.61 8.75 13.31
C CYS A 90 3.97 8.95 12.64
N PRO A 91 4.65 7.87 12.22
CA PRO A 91 5.88 7.97 11.44
C PRO A 91 5.62 8.77 10.16
N GLY A 92 6.42 9.81 9.92
CA GLY A 92 6.25 10.71 8.78
C GLY A 92 7.54 10.95 8.03
N ILE A 93 7.40 11.25 6.75
CA ILE A 93 8.47 11.68 5.85
C ILE A 93 8.13 13.08 5.37
N TYR A 94 9.08 13.99 5.44
CA TYR A 94 8.86 15.42 5.27
C TYR A 94 9.58 16.02 4.07
N SER A 95 10.33 15.24 3.32
CA SER A 95 11.02 15.69 2.12
C SER A 95 11.17 14.60 1.07
N VAL A 96 11.32 15.03 -0.19
CA VAL A 96 11.61 14.14 -1.33
C VAL A 96 12.92 13.37 -1.11
N ASP A 97 13.94 14.03 -0.54
CA ASP A 97 15.24 13.41 -0.31
C ASP A 97 15.19 12.32 0.77
N GLU A 98 14.44 12.55 1.83
CA GLU A 98 14.21 11.56 2.87
C GLU A 98 13.45 10.35 2.31
N PHE A 99 12.37 10.59 1.56
CA PHE A 99 11.62 9.55 0.86
C PHE A 99 12.52 8.73 -0.06
N ARG A 100 13.26 9.41 -0.96
CA ARG A 100 14.18 8.77 -1.90
C ARG A 100 15.18 7.88 -1.18
N SER A 101 15.87 8.43 -0.19
CA SER A 101 16.93 7.73 0.54
C SER A 101 16.41 6.48 1.23
N LEU A 102 15.29 6.59 1.95
CA LEU A 102 14.69 5.49 2.68
C LEU A 102 14.19 4.39 1.74
N VAL A 103 13.51 4.76 0.66
CA VAL A 103 12.96 3.79 -0.29
C VAL A 103 14.08 3.10 -1.06
N VAL A 104 15.07 3.83 -1.59
CA VAL A 104 16.20 3.24 -2.31
C VAL A 104 17.01 2.29 -1.43
N GLU A 105 17.24 2.63 -0.17
CA GLU A 105 17.91 1.74 0.79
C GLU A 105 17.15 0.43 0.98
N ASN A 106 15.82 0.50 1.09
CA ASN A 106 15.00 -0.68 1.34
C ASN A 106 14.77 -1.52 0.09
N LEU A 107 14.65 -0.93 -1.10
CA LEU A 107 14.56 -1.68 -2.36
C LEU A 107 15.82 -2.53 -2.66
N LYS A 108 16.98 -2.20 -2.08
CA LYS A 108 18.21 -2.98 -2.20
C LYS A 108 18.24 -4.22 -1.30
N LYS A 109 17.36 -4.31 -0.32
CA LYS A 109 17.35 -5.41 0.65
C LYS A 109 16.55 -6.59 0.10
N PRO A 110 17.13 -7.79 0.00
CA PRO A 110 16.38 -8.97 -0.42
C PRO A 110 15.17 -9.21 0.48
N GLY A 111 14.03 -9.57 -0.14
CA GLY A 111 12.80 -9.85 0.60
C GLY A 111 12.10 -8.60 1.16
N THR A 112 12.57 -7.41 0.85
CA THR A 112 11.90 -6.16 1.21
C THR A 112 11.15 -5.59 0.00
N HIS A 113 9.91 -5.19 0.22
CA HIS A 113 9.03 -4.61 -0.80
C HIS A 113 8.54 -3.24 -0.34
N VAL A 114 8.39 -2.31 -1.28
CA VAL A 114 7.83 -0.99 -1.00
C VAL A 114 6.55 -0.83 -1.78
N VAL A 115 5.47 -0.47 -1.09
CA VAL A 115 4.16 -0.19 -1.69
C VAL A 115 3.81 1.27 -1.38
N VAL A 116 3.55 2.05 -2.41
CA VAL A 116 3.15 3.45 -2.29
C VAL A 116 1.64 3.59 -2.36
N ASN A 117 1.09 4.47 -1.52
CA ASN A 117 -0.28 4.97 -1.60
C ASN A 117 -0.22 6.41 -2.08
N TYR A 118 -0.84 6.71 -3.22
CA TYR A 118 -0.73 7.99 -3.88
C TYR A 118 -2.07 8.42 -4.50
N HIS A 119 -2.18 9.70 -4.82
CA HIS A 119 -3.37 10.24 -5.50
C HIS A 119 -3.25 10.02 -7.00
N PHE A 120 -4.17 9.25 -7.54
CA PHE A 120 -4.12 8.80 -8.93
C PHE A 120 -4.24 9.93 -9.96
N LEU A 121 -5.03 10.95 -9.63
CA LEU A 121 -5.23 12.13 -10.49
C LEU A 121 -3.91 12.87 -10.81
N THR A 122 -2.89 12.78 -9.97
CA THR A 122 -1.58 13.40 -10.20
C THR A 122 -0.90 12.86 -11.46
N PHE A 123 -1.17 11.61 -11.83
CA PHE A 123 -0.61 10.95 -13.01
C PHE A 123 -1.63 10.78 -14.14
N PHE A 124 -2.90 10.58 -13.80
CA PHE A 124 -3.96 10.23 -14.74
C PHE A 124 -5.16 11.15 -14.54
N ALA A 125 -5.25 12.20 -15.33
CA ALA A 125 -6.18 13.33 -15.19
C ALA A 125 -7.69 13.00 -15.17
N LYS A 126 -8.09 11.75 -15.18
CA LYS A 126 -9.51 11.34 -15.28
C LYS A 126 -10.06 10.66 -14.03
N VAL A 127 -9.20 10.27 -13.08
CA VAL A 127 -9.60 9.42 -11.95
C VAL A 127 -9.20 10.07 -10.64
N ASN A 128 -10.18 10.54 -9.87
CA ASN A 128 -9.97 11.19 -8.58
C ASN A 128 -10.10 10.15 -7.44
N MET A 129 -9.05 9.38 -7.20
CA MET A 129 -9.02 8.37 -6.15
C MET A 129 -7.61 8.12 -5.62
N GLY A 130 -7.52 7.52 -4.44
CA GLY A 130 -6.29 6.94 -3.93
C GLY A 130 -5.99 5.61 -4.63
N HIS A 131 -4.70 5.28 -4.75
CA HIS A 131 -4.26 4.05 -5.39
C HIS A 131 -3.02 3.49 -4.70
N PHE A 132 -2.88 2.16 -4.70
CA PHE A 132 -1.72 1.47 -4.17
C PHE A 132 -0.96 0.79 -5.29
N SER A 133 0.36 0.96 -5.34
CA SER A 133 1.21 0.24 -6.29
C SER A 133 2.57 -0.10 -5.69
N PRO A 134 3.13 -1.27 -5.99
CA PRO A 134 4.51 -1.59 -5.62
C PRO A 134 5.52 -0.77 -6.42
N LEU A 135 6.69 -0.55 -5.82
CA LEU A 135 7.87 -0.01 -6.51
C LEU A 135 8.81 -1.17 -6.87
N GLY A 136 9.17 -1.27 -8.16
CA GLY A 136 10.02 -2.32 -8.69
C GLY A 136 11.51 -1.98 -8.75
N GLY A 137 11.87 -0.70 -8.67
CA GLY A 137 13.26 -0.26 -8.79
C GLY A 137 13.41 1.27 -8.81
N TYR A 138 14.69 1.71 -8.91
CA TYR A 138 15.05 3.11 -8.96
C TYR A 138 16.13 3.39 -10.02
N HIS A 139 15.92 4.42 -10.82
CA HIS A 139 16.85 4.89 -11.84
C HIS A 139 17.60 6.13 -11.32
N PHE A 140 18.88 5.97 -11.01
CA PHE A 140 19.69 7.00 -10.35
C PHE A 140 19.88 8.26 -11.20
N GLU A 141 20.19 8.10 -12.48
CA GLU A 141 20.51 9.23 -13.36
C GLU A 141 19.30 10.11 -13.66
N GLU A 142 18.11 9.52 -13.70
CA GLU A 142 16.87 10.24 -14.03
C GLU A 142 16.04 10.59 -12.81
N ASP A 143 16.43 10.14 -11.62
CA ASP A 143 15.68 10.26 -10.36
C ASP A 143 14.22 9.79 -10.51
N ARG A 144 14.05 8.51 -10.89
CA ARG A 144 12.74 7.90 -11.12
C ARG A 144 12.58 6.57 -10.40
N PHE A 145 11.38 6.33 -9.89
CA PHE A 145 10.97 5.01 -9.43
C PHE A 145 10.19 4.27 -10.52
N LEU A 146 10.40 2.96 -10.60
CA LEU A 146 9.57 2.07 -11.41
C LEU A 146 8.28 1.78 -10.64
N LEU A 147 7.18 2.38 -11.07
CA LEU A 147 5.86 2.15 -10.52
C LEU A 147 5.24 0.95 -11.22
N MET A 148 5.00 -0.12 -10.47
CA MET A 148 4.38 -1.34 -10.96
C MET A 148 2.88 -1.28 -10.71
N ASP A 149 2.17 -0.56 -11.60
CA ASP A 149 0.72 -0.39 -11.43
C ASP A 149 0.02 -1.76 -11.46
N VAL A 150 -0.88 -1.97 -10.50
CA VAL A 150 -1.64 -3.22 -10.35
C VAL A 150 -2.92 -3.23 -11.19
N TRP A 151 -3.26 -2.12 -11.81
CA TRP A 151 -4.44 -2.03 -12.68
C TRP A 151 -4.13 -2.55 -14.09
N PRO A 152 -4.88 -3.53 -14.61
CA PRO A 152 -4.56 -4.19 -15.88
C PRO A 152 -4.46 -3.26 -17.09
N SER A 153 -5.13 -2.12 -17.05
CA SER A 153 -5.12 -1.11 -18.13
C SER A 153 -3.97 -0.11 -18.06
N HIS A 154 -3.19 -0.12 -16.99
CA HIS A 154 -2.08 0.81 -16.80
C HIS A 154 -0.75 0.08 -16.93
N PRO A 155 0.14 0.57 -17.78
CA PRO A 155 1.46 -0.03 -17.92
C PRO A 155 2.34 0.29 -16.70
N VAL A 156 3.27 -0.62 -16.41
CA VAL A 156 4.41 -0.33 -15.57
C VAL A 156 5.17 0.88 -16.13
N GLY A 157 5.49 1.86 -15.30
CA GLY A 157 6.07 3.12 -15.77
C GLY A 157 7.09 3.75 -14.83
N TRP A 158 8.02 4.51 -15.40
CA TRP A 158 8.99 5.30 -14.65
C TRP A 158 8.40 6.66 -14.26
N VAL A 159 8.34 6.93 -12.97
CA VAL A 159 7.77 8.16 -12.40
C VAL A 159 8.85 8.94 -11.68
N LYS A 160 8.95 10.26 -11.92
CA LYS A 160 9.88 11.12 -11.20
C LYS A 160 9.61 11.08 -9.70
N THR A 161 10.66 10.98 -8.90
CA THR A 161 10.58 10.89 -7.43
C THR A 161 9.77 12.05 -6.84
N GLU A 162 10.03 13.26 -7.28
CA GLU A 162 9.32 14.46 -6.85
C GLU A 162 7.81 14.38 -7.13
N LYS A 163 7.42 13.92 -8.34
CA LYS A 163 6.01 13.76 -8.71
C LYS A 163 5.31 12.67 -7.92
N LEU A 164 6.00 11.59 -7.59
CA LEU A 164 5.46 10.53 -6.75
C LEU A 164 5.25 11.04 -5.31
N PHE A 165 6.21 11.78 -4.78
CA PHE A 165 6.09 12.39 -3.46
C PHE A 165 4.94 13.41 -3.40
N GLU A 166 4.82 14.28 -4.40
CA GLU A 166 3.69 15.23 -4.56
C GLU A 166 2.33 14.51 -4.55
N ALA A 167 2.24 13.36 -5.21
CA ALA A 167 1.02 12.55 -5.20
C ALA A 167 0.70 11.93 -3.82
N MET A 168 1.72 11.64 -3.01
CA MET A 168 1.56 11.07 -1.67
C MET A 168 1.21 12.11 -0.60
N ILE A 169 1.67 13.37 -0.70
CA ILE A 169 1.30 14.42 0.27
C ILE A 169 -0.18 14.81 0.18
N SER A 170 -0.88 14.37 -0.86
CA SER A 170 -2.31 14.62 -1.02
C SER A 170 -3.13 13.98 0.09
N LYS A 171 -4.13 14.71 0.59
CA LYS A 171 -5.01 14.24 1.67
C LYS A 171 -5.89 13.08 1.22
N ASP A 172 -5.94 12.04 2.00
CA ASP A 172 -6.93 10.97 1.88
C ASP A 172 -8.21 11.38 2.61
N MET A 173 -9.32 11.44 1.90
CA MET A 173 -10.59 11.92 2.45
C MET A 173 -11.19 10.96 3.48
N SER A 174 -10.88 9.67 3.40
CA SER A 174 -11.39 8.66 4.32
C SER A 174 -10.67 8.70 5.67
N SER A 175 -9.34 8.80 5.67
CA SER A 175 -8.54 8.86 6.89
C SER A 175 -8.30 10.27 7.41
N GLN A 176 -8.52 11.30 6.58
CA GLN A 176 -8.13 12.70 6.83
C GLN A 176 -6.62 12.92 6.99
N MET A 177 -5.81 11.89 6.74
CA MET A 177 -4.35 11.90 6.77
C MET A 177 -3.79 12.07 5.35
N PRO A 178 -2.53 12.50 5.18
CA PRO A 178 -1.88 12.39 3.90
C PRO A 178 -1.73 10.90 3.51
N ARG A 179 -1.42 10.66 2.25
CA ARG A 179 -1.01 9.34 1.78
C ARG A 179 0.47 9.09 2.12
N GLY A 180 1.05 8.04 1.59
CA GLY A 180 2.44 7.72 1.88
C GLY A 180 2.84 6.36 1.34
N PHE A 181 3.58 5.57 2.12
CA PHE A 181 4.05 4.27 1.68
C PHE A 181 4.23 3.29 2.84
N CYS A 182 4.28 2.02 2.50
CA CYS A 182 4.58 0.93 3.40
C CYS A 182 5.84 0.18 2.92
N ILE A 183 6.76 -0.11 3.82
CA ILE A 183 7.89 -1.00 3.60
C ILE A 183 7.53 -2.33 4.25
N ILE A 184 7.51 -3.40 3.45
CA ILE A 184 7.11 -4.74 3.87
C ILE A 184 8.35 -5.62 3.84
N ASP A 185 8.72 -6.16 5.00
CA ASP A 185 9.80 -7.12 5.13
C ASP A 185 9.20 -8.55 5.08
N ALA A 186 9.64 -9.37 4.14
CA ALA A 186 9.30 -10.79 4.15
C ALA A 186 9.89 -11.43 5.41
N ILE A 187 9.08 -12.22 6.11
CA ILE A 187 9.58 -12.99 7.25
C ILE A 187 10.51 -14.06 6.67
N THR A 188 11.77 -14.00 7.04
CA THR A 188 12.69 -15.12 6.86
C THR A 188 12.28 -16.17 7.89
N LEU A 189 11.58 -17.21 7.42
CA LEU A 189 11.25 -18.40 8.20
C LEU A 189 12.50 -19.24 8.42
#